data_52d582f6a7614811d8080967a1f527d1
#
_entry.id   52d582f6a7614811d8080967a1f527d1
#
_cell.length_a   1.000
_cell.length_b   1.000
_cell.length_c   1.000
_cell.angle_alpha   90.00
_cell.angle_beta   90.00
_cell.angle_gamma   90.00
#
_symmetry.space_group_name_H-M   'P 1'
#
loop_
_entity.id
_entity.type
_entity.pdbx_description
1 polymer ?
#
loop_
_entity_poly.entity_id
_entity_poly.type
_entity_poly.pdbx_seq_one_letter_code
_entity_poly.pdbx_strand_id
1 'polypeptide(L)'
;TRVRSSAASDVYKRQLYTLNNNYVLRQELNDCYRLYNKKTLRSYTISYKLFFILEQFRKQSYSLEHLIEEFNVRNIDLSDFYHFIEKDEFFDLLVMANNFKGPFVKYKISKDLSSYTAYSPERVDFLITKHCNLACKHCFEGSSPSFEVKRISSSDTDRILSQFEAANIQTLKITGGEPFSHPDIDNFLFKAIQCHFETIILTNALLLNKQRIDMIKKGHIQLGISLDGMTSDTHDFIRGKGAFDKLIRILKILSLEDIKFSITCTINKKNLCQIDEIIDYSL
;
A
#
# COMPACT_ATOMS: atom_id res chain seq x y z
N THR A 1 -9.37 21.53 -6.71
CA THR A 1 -9.18 22.89 -7.26
C THR A 1 -7.74 22.97 -7.73
N ARG A 2 -7.53 23.27 -9.01
CA ARG A 2 -6.20 23.31 -9.65
C ARG A 2 -5.48 24.59 -9.23
N VAL A 3 -4.29 24.49 -8.64
CA VAL A 3 -3.43 25.63 -8.38
C VAL A 3 -2.74 26.01 -9.69
N ARG A 4 -3.07 27.16 -10.28
CA ARG A 4 -2.43 27.68 -11.49
C ARG A 4 -1.55 28.87 -11.13
N SER A 5 -0.30 28.88 -11.59
CA SER A 5 0.71 29.91 -11.25
C SER A 5 0.33 31.32 -11.70
N SER A 6 -0.34 31.49 -12.84
CA SER A 6 -0.60 32.81 -13.47
C SER A 6 -1.99 33.38 -13.16
N ALA A 7 -2.90 32.62 -12.54
CA ALA A 7 -4.30 33.01 -12.31
C ALA A 7 -4.79 32.68 -10.88
N ALA A 8 -3.89 32.38 -9.96
CA ALA A 8 -4.29 32.19 -8.57
C ALA A 8 -4.74 33.55 -8.01
N SER A 9 -6.05 33.68 -7.76
CA SER A 9 -6.55 34.84 -7.02
C SER A 9 -5.89 34.85 -5.63
N ASP A 10 -5.78 36.05 -5.01
CA ASP A 10 -5.18 36.21 -3.67
C ASP A 10 -5.80 35.28 -2.61
N VAL A 11 -7.03 34.82 -2.84
CA VAL A 11 -7.71 33.82 -2.00
C VAL A 11 -6.99 32.46 -2.02
N TYR A 12 -6.52 31.99 -3.19
CA TYR A 12 -5.82 30.70 -3.27
C TYR A 12 -4.40 30.78 -2.67
N LYS A 13 -3.75 31.93 -2.72
CA LYS A 13 -2.41 32.11 -2.15
C LYS A 13 -2.40 32.01 -0.61
N ARG A 14 -3.51 32.38 0.05
CA ARG A 14 -3.66 32.35 1.51
C ARG A 14 -4.23 31.05 2.05
N GLN A 15 -4.75 30.18 1.18
CA GLN A 15 -5.24 28.87 1.61
C GLN A 15 -4.11 27.98 2.09
N LEU A 16 -4.37 27.23 3.15
CA LEU A 16 -3.43 26.25 3.68
C LEU A 16 -3.55 24.93 2.88
N TYR A 17 -2.43 24.46 2.40
CA TYR A 17 -2.30 23.20 1.67
C TYR A 17 -1.44 22.22 2.44
N THR A 18 -1.64 20.94 2.16
CA THR A 18 -0.81 19.84 2.64
C THR A 18 -0.59 18.83 1.52
N LEU A 19 0.47 18.02 1.62
CA LEU A 19 0.72 16.94 0.67
C LEU A 19 -0.40 15.90 0.80
N ASN A 20 -0.97 15.49 -0.35
CA ASN A 20 -2.00 14.45 -0.38
C ASN A 20 -1.41 13.10 0.08
N ASN A 21 -2.12 12.39 0.94
CA ASN A 21 -1.73 11.07 1.46
C ASN A 21 -1.54 9.97 0.40
N ASN A 22 -2.00 10.21 -0.83
CA ASN A 22 -1.70 9.30 -1.95
C ASN A 22 -0.26 9.40 -2.43
N TYR A 23 0.51 10.38 -1.95
CA TYR A 23 1.90 10.57 -2.34
C TYR A 23 2.84 10.34 -1.16
N VAL A 24 3.94 9.64 -1.42
CA VAL A 24 5.00 9.36 -0.45
C VAL A 24 6.30 9.94 -0.97
N LEU A 25 6.96 10.76 -0.13
CA LEU A 25 8.28 11.29 -0.41
C LEU A 25 9.34 10.38 0.19
N ARG A 26 10.36 10.05 -0.58
CA ARG A 26 11.50 9.24 -0.13
C ARG A 26 12.81 9.89 -0.52
N GLN A 27 13.77 9.87 0.39
CA GLN A 27 15.16 10.08 0.11
C GLN A 27 15.84 8.72 -0.01
N GLU A 28 16.47 8.49 -1.15
CA GLU A 28 17.28 7.31 -1.43
C GLU A 28 18.77 7.65 -1.30
N LEU A 29 19.63 6.67 -1.43
CA LEU A 29 21.08 6.89 -1.44
C LEU A 29 21.54 7.75 -2.63
N ASN A 30 22.73 8.33 -2.50
CA ASN A 30 23.36 9.17 -3.53
C ASN A 30 22.52 10.39 -3.95
N ASP A 31 21.88 11.04 -2.97
CA ASP A 31 21.04 12.23 -3.19
C ASP A 31 19.93 12.03 -4.23
N CYS A 32 19.45 10.81 -4.36
CA CYS A 32 18.28 10.49 -5.15
C CYS A 32 17.01 10.72 -4.32
N TYR A 33 16.08 11.48 -4.86
CA TYR A 33 14.81 11.82 -4.21
C TYR A 33 13.65 11.33 -5.06
N ARG A 34 12.67 10.67 -4.44
CA ARG A 34 11.53 10.10 -5.14
C ARG A 34 10.20 10.55 -4.55
N LEU A 35 9.25 10.75 -5.45
CA LEU A 35 7.84 10.91 -5.16
C LEU A 35 7.10 9.68 -5.69
N TYR A 36 6.43 8.96 -4.82
CA TYR A 36 5.64 7.79 -5.16
C TYR A 36 4.15 8.08 -5.06
N ASN A 37 3.39 7.75 -6.11
CA ASN A 37 1.93 7.86 -6.12
C ASN A 37 1.31 6.48 -5.87
N LYS A 38 0.69 6.30 -4.72
CA LYS A 38 0.07 5.04 -4.28
C LYS A 38 -1.13 4.61 -5.13
N LYS A 39 -1.84 5.57 -5.72
CA LYS A 39 -2.98 5.29 -6.59
C LYS A 39 -2.58 4.68 -7.93
N THR A 40 -1.55 5.24 -8.55
CA THR A 40 -1.10 4.83 -9.88
C THR A 40 0.08 3.87 -9.83
N LEU A 41 0.63 3.62 -8.63
CA LEU A 41 1.83 2.81 -8.39
C LEU A 41 3.07 3.33 -9.16
N ARG A 42 3.09 4.62 -9.50
CA ARG A 42 4.19 5.24 -10.23
C ARG A 42 5.16 5.94 -9.29
N SER A 43 6.45 5.80 -9.59
CA SER A 43 7.53 6.49 -8.90
C SER A 43 8.20 7.50 -9.81
N TYR A 44 8.45 8.69 -9.30
CA TYR A 44 9.06 9.80 -10.02
C TYR A 44 10.35 10.21 -9.32
N THR A 45 11.44 10.31 -10.06
CA THR A 45 12.65 10.94 -9.54
C THR A 45 12.46 12.45 -9.57
N ILE A 46 12.70 13.10 -8.45
CA ILE A 46 12.54 14.55 -8.27
C ILE A 46 13.85 15.19 -7.82
N SER A 47 13.97 16.50 -8.04
CA SER A 47 15.14 17.24 -7.56
C SER A 47 15.12 17.40 -6.04
N TYR A 48 16.29 17.61 -5.42
CA TYR A 48 16.39 17.95 -4.01
C TYR A 48 15.54 19.18 -3.64
N LYS A 49 15.55 20.20 -4.47
CA LYS A 49 14.73 21.41 -4.24
C LYS A 49 13.25 21.08 -4.16
N LEU A 50 12.74 20.30 -5.11
CA LEU A 50 11.34 19.88 -5.14
C LEU A 50 11.00 19.00 -3.95
N PHE A 51 11.85 18.04 -3.61
CA PHE A 51 11.71 17.20 -2.43
C PHE A 51 11.61 18.05 -1.16
N PHE A 52 12.51 19.01 -0.98
CA PHE A 52 12.54 19.88 0.19
C PHE A 52 11.27 20.73 0.31
N ILE A 53 10.75 21.26 -0.80
CA ILE A 53 9.50 22.02 -0.84
C ILE A 53 8.32 21.13 -0.44
N LEU A 54 8.19 19.96 -1.07
CA LEU A 54 7.10 19.02 -0.78
C LEU A 54 7.14 18.50 0.68
N GLU A 55 8.35 18.37 1.26
CA GLU A 55 8.55 18.05 2.67
C GLU A 55 7.92 19.07 3.62
N GLN A 56 7.89 20.35 3.25
CA GLN A 56 7.24 21.36 4.09
C GLN A 56 5.71 21.09 4.15
N PHE A 57 5.09 20.84 3.00
CA PHE A 57 3.66 20.51 2.93
C PHE A 57 3.31 19.18 3.62
N ARG A 58 4.27 18.26 3.76
CA ARG A 58 4.08 17.02 4.48
C ARG A 58 4.18 17.19 6.00
N LYS A 59 5.07 18.08 6.46
CA LYS A 59 5.30 18.32 7.89
C LYS A 59 4.21 19.14 8.56
N GLN A 60 3.65 20.08 7.81
CA GLN A 60 2.58 20.95 8.28
C GLN A 60 1.80 21.53 7.10
N SER A 61 0.66 22.14 7.38
CA SER A 61 -0.06 22.91 6.37
C SER A 61 0.65 24.21 6.05
N TYR A 62 0.79 24.50 4.76
CA TYR A 62 1.49 25.67 4.26
C TYR A 62 0.59 26.48 3.31
N SER A 63 0.61 27.82 3.39
CA SER A 63 0.07 28.67 2.33
C SER A 63 1.12 28.88 1.25
N LEU A 64 0.69 29.04 0.01
CA LEU A 64 1.61 29.37 -1.09
C LEU A 64 2.26 30.75 -0.88
N GLU A 65 1.55 31.70 -0.26
CA GLU A 65 2.08 33.01 0.10
C GLU A 65 3.26 32.89 1.07
N HIS A 66 3.07 32.14 2.15
CA HIS A 66 4.13 31.89 3.15
C HIS A 66 5.32 31.13 2.55
N LEU A 67 5.06 30.15 1.68
CA LEU A 67 6.10 29.45 0.95
C LEU A 67 6.94 30.40 0.09
N ILE A 68 6.29 31.28 -0.67
CA ILE A 68 6.96 32.26 -1.52
C ILE A 68 7.84 33.19 -0.67
N GLU A 69 7.32 33.71 0.44
CA GLU A 69 8.06 34.58 1.36
C GLU A 69 9.29 33.88 1.93
N GLU A 70 9.12 32.65 2.50
CA GLU A 70 10.21 31.90 3.10
C GLU A 70 11.31 31.57 2.09
N PHE A 71 10.93 31.17 0.87
CA PHE A 71 11.89 30.74 -0.15
C PHE A 71 12.56 31.96 -0.85
N ASN A 72 11.87 33.10 -0.99
CA ASN A 72 12.49 34.31 -1.44
C ASN A 72 13.59 34.81 -0.49
N VAL A 73 13.35 34.74 0.83
CA VAL A 73 14.36 35.08 1.84
C VAL A 73 15.59 34.17 1.72
N ARG A 74 15.40 32.88 1.33
CA ARG A 74 16.48 31.92 1.13
C ARG A 74 17.07 31.90 -0.27
N ASN A 75 16.60 32.76 -1.16
CA ASN A 75 16.99 32.83 -2.57
C ASN A 75 16.81 31.49 -3.32
N ILE A 76 15.72 30.78 -3.03
CA ILE A 76 15.37 29.49 -3.67
C ILE A 76 14.35 29.75 -4.76
N ASP A 77 14.70 29.37 -5.99
CA ASP A 77 13.80 29.45 -7.14
C ASP A 77 12.68 28.40 -7.05
N LEU A 78 11.43 28.85 -7.19
CA LEU A 78 10.22 28.04 -7.16
C LEU A 78 9.70 27.64 -8.55
N SER A 79 10.38 28.01 -9.63
CA SER A 79 9.92 27.73 -11.00
C SER A 79 9.71 26.24 -11.25
N ASP A 80 10.64 25.37 -10.82
CA ASP A 80 10.54 23.92 -10.93
C ASP A 80 9.33 23.37 -10.17
N PHE A 81 9.03 23.94 -9.00
CA PHE A 81 7.87 23.52 -8.21
C PHE A 81 6.56 23.84 -8.91
N TYR A 82 6.41 25.07 -9.41
CA TYR A 82 5.21 25.46 -10.14
C TYR A 82 5.02 24.63 -11.40
N HIS A 83 6.09 24.47 -12.20
CA HIS A 83 6.04 23.64 -13.39
C HIS A 83 5.67 22.19 -13.07
N PHE A 84 6.11 21.66 -11.93
CA PHE A 84 5.81 20.29 -11.51
C PHE A 84 4.33 20.12 -11.12
N ILE A 85 3.78 21.01 -10.28
CA ILE A 85 2.39 20.90 -9.81
C ILE A 85 1.34 21.22 -10.88
N GLU A 86 1.75 21.89 -11.98
CA GLU A 86 0.87 22.19 -13.11
C GLU A 86 0.63 21.00 -14.04
N LYS A 87 1.44 19.95 -13.95
CA LYS A 87 1.24 18.74 -14.76
C LYS A 87 -0.04 18.02 -14.35
N ASP A 88 -0.78 17.54 -15.34
CA ASP A 88 -2.07 16.86 -15.12
C ASP A 88 -1.97 15.63 -14.20
N GLU A 89 -0.85 14.91 -14.23
CA GLU A 89 -0.60 13.74 -13.39
C GLU A 89 -0.42 14.05 -11.90
N PHE A 90 -0.18 15.34 -11.55
CA PHE A 90 0.00 15.82 -10.17
C PHE A 90 -1.09 16.80 -9.71
N PHE A 91 -2.24 16.83 -10.42
CA PHE A 91 -3.34 17.77 -10.11
C PHE A 91 -3.85 17.68 -8.66
N ASP A 92 -3.70 16.53 -8.03
CA ASP A 92 -4.12 16.25 -6.65
C ASP A 92 -2.95 16.12 -5.66
N LEU A 93 -1.73 16.53 -6.05
CA LEU A 93 -0.54 16.45 -5.20
C LEU A 93 -0.69 17.24 -3.89
N LEU A 94 -1.24 18.45 -4.00
CA LEU A 94 -1.55 19.29 -2.85
C LEU A 94 -3.06 19.38 -2.65
N VAL A 95 -3.51 19.19 -1.42
CA VAL A 95 -4.93 19.29 -1.02
C VAL A 95 -5.10 20.37 0.03
N MET A 96 -6.27 21.01 0.07
CA MET A 96 -6.59 21.98 1.12
C MET A 96 -6.53 21.31 2.49
N ALA A 97 -5.90 21.98 3.45
CA ALA A 97 -5.64 21.43 4.78
C ALA A 97 -6.90 21.03 5.56
N ASN A 98 -8.03 21.70 5.33
CA ASN A 98 -9.32 21.36 5.91
C ASN A 98 -9.90 20.03 5.38
N ASN A 99 -9.41 19.53 4.25
CA ASN A 99 -9.76 18.24 3.67
C ASN A 99 -8.76 17.13 4.02
N PHE A 100 -7.70 17.47 4.75
CA PHE A 100 -6.67 16.51 5.15
C PHE A 100 -7.17 15.64 6.31
N LYS A 101 -7.07 14.32 6.16
CA LYS A 101 -7.52 13.30 7.15
C LYS A 101 -6.38 12.36 7.55
N GLY A 102 -5.20 12.89 7.78
CA GLY A 102 -4.06 12.03 8.16
C GLY A 102 -3.07 12.72 9.10
N PRO A 103 -2.26 11.96 9.83
CA PRO A 103 -1.21 12.52 10.67
C PRO A 103 -0.08 13.10 9.82
N PHE A 104 0.50 14.21 10.27
CA PHE A 104 1.76 14.69 9.73
C PHE A 104 2.90 13.76 10.19
N VAL A 105 3.55 13.09 9.26
CA VAL A 105 4.57 12.09 9.59
C VAL A 105 5.95 12.75 9.68
N LYS A 106 6.61 12.60 10.83
CA LYS A 106 8.01 13.02 11.02
C LYS A 106 8.94 11.83 10.77
N TYR A 107 9.81 11.92 9.78
CA TYR A 107 10.84 10.91 9.52
C TYR A 107 12.18 11.29 10.16
N LYS A 108 12.84 10.30 10.73
CA LYS A 108 14.21 10.43 11.22
C LYS A 108 15.11 9.63 10.27
N ILE A 109 15.94 10.32 9.50
CA ILE A 109 16.88 9.69 8.57
C ILE A 109 18.17 9.39 9.37
N SER A 110 18.61 8.13 9.37
CA SER A 110 19.93 7.75 9.89
C SER A 110 21.00 8.07 8.84
N LYS A 111 22.09 8.71 9.26
CA LYS A 111 23.18 9.16 8.35
C LYS A 111 24.25 8.09 8.07
N ASP A 112 24.18 6.91 8.70
CA ASP A 112 25.29 5.94 8.73
C ASP A 112 25.03 4.66 7.92
N LEU A 113 24.47 4.77 6.70
CA LEU A 113 24.27 3.62 5.83
C LEU A 113 25.30 3.60 4.69
N SER A 114 25.77 2.38 4.32
CA SER A 114 26.70 2.19 3.20
C SER A 114 26.07 2.59 1.86
N SER A 115 26.90 2.92 0.86
CA SER A 115 26.48 3.38 -0.47
C SER A 115 25.61 2.40 -1.27
N TYR A 116 25.44 1.16 -0.80
CA TYR A 116 24.65 0.12 -1.46
C TYR A 116 23.33 -0.21 -0.75
N THR A 117 22.98 0.52 0.30
CA THR A 117 21.81 0.23 1.13
C THR A 117 20.81 1.37 1.06
N ALA A 118 19.54 1.10 0.77
CA ALA A 118 18.47 2.07 0.93
C ALA A 118 18.31 2.45 2.42
N TYR A 119 17.86 3.66 2.72
CA TYR A 119 17.60 4.09 4.11
C TYR A 119 16.50 3.24 4.77
N SER A 120 15.60 2.70 3.98
CA SER A 120 14.53 1.83 4.44
C SER A 120 14.01 0.97 3.28
N PRO A 121 13.42 -0.19 3.55
CA PRO A 121 12.80 -1.00 2.50
C PRO A 121 11.60 -0.26 1.88
N GLU A 122 11.36 -0.46 0.59
CA GLU A 122 10.15 0.03 -0.07
C GLU A 122 8.92 -0.79 0.35
N ARG A 123 9.13 -2.10 0.52
CA ARG A 123 8.09 -3.06 0.88
C ARG A 123 8.52 -3.91 2.07
N VAL A 124 7.56 -4.20 2.92
CA VAL A 124 7.68 -5.19 3.99
C VAL A 124 6.72 -6.33 3.71
N ASP A 125 7.24 -7.56 3.64
CA ASP A 125 6.44 -8.78 3.60
C ASP A 125 6.32 -9.27 5.06
N PHE A 126 5.14 -9.10 5.66
CA PHE A 126 4.86 -9.41 7.06
C PHE A 126 4.14 -10.75 7.19
N LEU A 127 4.85 -11.76 7.71
CA LEU A 127 4.26 -13.06 8.02
C LEU A 127 3.56 -12.99 9.38
N ILE A 128 2.24 -12.79 9.37
CA ILE A 128 1.47 -12.61 10.60
C ILE A 128 1.26 -13.93 11.36
N THR A 129 1.26 -15.06 10.66
CA THR A 129 1.06 -16.39 11.25
C THR A 129 1.61 -17.50 10.35
N LYS A 130 1.97 -18.65 10.95
CA LYS A 130 2.20 -19.90 10.22
C LYS A 130 0.96 -20.80 10.18
N HIS A 131 -0.06 -20.49 10.98
CA HIS A 131 -1.32 -21.24 10.93
C HIS A 131 -2.03 -20.98 9.60
N CYS A 132 -2.65 -22.04 9.05
CA CYS A 132 -3.44 -21.96 7.83
C CYS A 132 -4.63 -22.90 7.96
N ASN A 133 -5.80 -22.52 7.46
CA ASN A 133 -6.97 -23.39 7.36
C ASN A 133 -6.84 -24.48 6.28
N LEU A 134 -5.75 -24.47 5.51
CA LEU A 134 -5.39 -25.45 4.48
C LEU A 134 -4.02 -26.08 4.77
N ALA A 135 -3.73 -27.22 4.11
CA ALA A 135 -2.43 -27.89 4.09
C ALA A 135 -2.02 -28.19 2.64
N CYS A 136 -1.74 -27.15 1.87
CA CYS A 136 -1.47 -27.25 0.44
C CYS A 136 -0.20 -28.05 0.17
N LYS A 137 -0.21 -28.94 -0.84
CA LYS A 137 0.93 -29.82 -1.18
C LYS A 137 2.20 -29.09 -1.58
N HIS A 138 2.07 -27.88 -2.12
CA HIS A 138 3.19 -27.06 -2.59
C HIS A 138 3.55 -25.93 -1.62
N CYS A 139 2.99 -25.91 -0.39
CA CYS A 139 3.18 -24.81 0.53
C CYS A 139 4.66 -24.62 0.87
N PHE A 140 5.23 -23.47 0.46
CA PHE A 140 6.62 -23.13 0.74
C PHE A 140 6.89 -23.00 2.24
N GLU A 141 5.94 -22.40 3.00
CA GLU A 141 6.05 -22.21 4.45
C GLU A 141 5.75 -23.50 5.23
N GLY A 142 5.26 -24.57 4.59
CA GLY A 142 4.79 -25.77 5.27
C GLY A 142 3.61 -25.51 6.19
N SER A 143 2.89 -24.42 5.99
CA SER A 143 1.78 -24.00 6.84
C SER A 143 0.62 -25.00 6.84
N SER A 144 -0.01 -25.15 8.00
CA SER A 144 -1.12 -26.10 8.19
C SER A 144 -1.97 -25.72 9.39
N PRO A 145 -3.15 -26.36 9.60
CA PRO A 145 -3.96 -26.18 10.80
C PRO A 145 -3.28 -26.60 12.11
N SER A 146 -2.17 -27.33 12.05
CA SER A 146 -1.45 -27.80 13.24
C SER A 146 -0.56 -26.76 13.91
N PHE A 147 -0.27 -25.64 13.23
CA PHE A 147 0.53 -24.59 13.84
C PHE A 147 -0.27 -23.80 14.87
N GLU A 148 0.36 -23.56 16.02
CA GLU A 148 -0.19 -22.70 17.06
C GLU A 148 -0.18 -21.23 16.60
N VAL A 149 -1.25 -20.51 16.93
CA VAL A 149 -1.36 -19.08 16.66
C VAL A 149 -0.92 -18.28 17.88
N LYS A 150 0.13 -17.47 17.73
CA LYS A 150 0.53 -16.50 18.75
C LYS A 150 -0.30 -15.24 18.58
N ARG A 151 -0.97 -14.80 19.65
CA ARG A 151 -1.75 -13.56 19.66
C ARG A 151 -0.83 -12.35 19.53
N ILE A 152 -1.31 -11.32 18.82
CA ILE A 152 -0.64 -10.02 18.73
C ILE A 152 -1.45 -9.03 19.58
N SER A 153 -0.83 -8.46 20.60
CA SER A 153 -1.50 -7.45 21.42
C SER A 153 -1.78 -6.17 20.61
N SER A 154 -2.76 -5.39 21.05
CA SER A 154 -3.04 -4.08 20.43
C SER A 154 -1.82 -3.15 20.47
N SER A 155 -1.07 -3.16 21.58
CA SER A 155 0.17 -2.39 21.73
C SER A 155 1.29 -2.87 20.82
N ASP A 156 1.40 -4.19 20.55
CA ASP A 156 2.37 -4.70 19.57
C ASP A 156 1.98 -4.32 18.15
N THR A 157 0.67 -4.35 17.83
CA THR A 157 0.17 -3.85 16.54
C THR A 157 0.56 -2.39 16.34
N ASP A 158 0.29 -1.53 17.33
CA ASP A 158 0.65 -0.10 17.25
C ASP A 158 2.15 0.09 17.09
N ARG A 159 2.95 -0.64 17.86
CA ARG A 159 4.43 -0.57 17.78
C ARG A 159 4.93 -1.01 16.41
N ILE A 160 4.43 -2.12 15.86
CA ILE A 160 4.85 -2.64 14.55
C ILE A 160 4.49 -1.64 13.45
N LEU A 161 3.25 -1.17 13.42
CA LEU A 161 2.79 -0.23 12.39
C LEU A 161 3.52 1.11 12.50
N SER A 162 3.76 1.63 13.70
CA SER A 162 4.55 2.85 13.90
C SER A 162 6.00 2.71 13.42
N GLN A 163 6.61 1.52 13.56
CA GLN A 163 7.94 1.26 13.00
C GLN A 163 7.93 1.25 11.48
N PHE A 164 6.90 0.67 10.85
CA PHE A 164 6.74 0.68 9.39
C PHE A 164 6.52 2.11 8.88
N GLU A 165 5.72 2.91 9.57
CA GLU A 165 5.55 4.33 9.26
C GLU A 165 6.85 5.11 9.42
N ALA A 166 7.56 4.93 10.53
CA ALA A 166 8.84 5.58 10.77
C ALA A 166 9.91 5.20 9.73
N ALA A 167 9.87 3.96 9.22
CA ALA A 167 10.70 3.49 8.12
C ALA A 167 10.24 4.01 6.75
N ASN A 168 9.09 4.69 6.67
CA ASN A 168 8.51 5.21 5.43
C ASN A 168 8.36 4.15 4.34
N ILE A 169 7.90 2.95 4.72
CA ILE A 169 7.59 1.92 3.72
C ILE A 169 6.44 2.38 2.82
N GLN A 170 6.46 1.94 1.58
CA GLN A 170 5.39 2.25 0.61
C GLN A 170 4.32 1.17 0.60
N THR A 171 4.73 -0.07 0.80
CA THR A 171 3.84 -1.23 0.71
C THR A 171 4.02 -2.15 1.90
N LEU A 172 2.93 -2.45 2.59
CA LEU A 172 2.83 -3.54 3.56
C LEU A 172 2.13 -4.72 2.91
N LYS A 173 2.85 -5.82 2.69
CA LYS A 173 2.30 -7.06 2.19
C LYS A 173 2.13 -8.04 3.34
N ILE A 174 0.89 -8.35 3.69
CA ILE A 174 0.55 -9.28 4.75
C ILE A 174 0.41 -10.68 4.16
N THR A 175 1.12 -11.62 4.72
CA THR A 175 1.18 -13.01 4.27
C THR A 175 1.36 -13.96 5.46
N GLY A 176 1.76 -15.19 5.20
CA GLY A 176 2.01 -16.22 6.21
C GLY A 176 1.44 -17.54 5.80
N GLY A 177 0.80 -18.26 6.72
CA GLY A 177 -0.08 -19.36 6.38
C GLY A 177 -1.34 -18.82 5.69
N GLU A 178 -2.37 -18.54 6.49
CA GLU A 178 -3.54 -17.78 6.02
C GLU A 178 -3.74 -16.58 6.95
N PRO A 179 -3.54 -15.35 6.49
CA PRO A 179 -3.69 -14.16 7.35
C PRO A 179 -5.05 -14.07 8.05
N PHE A 180 -6.14 -14.39 7.35
CA PHE A 180 -7.48 -14.36 7.92
C PHE A 180 -7.78 -15.50 8.92
N SER A 181 -6.86 -16.43 9.11
CA SER A 181 -6.92 -17.40 10.21
C SER A 181 -6.38 -16.85 11.52
N HIS A 182 -5.64 -15.73 11.49
CA HIS A 182 -5.12 -15.10 12.69
C HIS A 182 -6.25 -14.35 13.44
N PRO A 183 -6.45 -14.58 14.74
CA PRO A 183 -7.59 -14.02 15.49
C PRO A 183 -7.54 -12.50 15.63
N ASP A 184 -6.37 -11.89 15.55
CA ASP A 184 -6.19 -10.44 15.71
C ASP A 184 -6.06 -9.71 14.36
N ILE A 185 -6.24 -10.42 13.21
CA ILE A 185 -6.05 -9.83 11.88
C ILE A 185 -6.98 -8.64 11.64
N ASP A 186 -8.24 -8.72 12.07
CA ASP A 186 -9.23 -7.69 11.82
C ASP A 186 -8.84 -6.38 12.53
N ASN A 187 -8.31 -6.46 13.78
CA ASN A 187 -7.77 -5.31 14.50
C ASN A 187 -6.49 -4.77 13.85
N PHE A 188 -5.60 -5.66 13.41
CA PHE A 188 -4.38 -5.27 12.72
C PHE A 188 -4.69 -4.51 11.43
N LEU A 189 -5.61 -5.02 10.60
CA LEU A 189 -6.02 -4.36 9.36
C LEU A 189 -6.72 -3.03 9.61
N PHE A 190 -7.62 -2.97 10.61
CA PHE A 190 -8.30 -1.72 10.96
C PHE A 190 -7.31 -0.59 11.26
N LYS A 191 -6.18 -0.91 11.91
CA LYS A 191 -5.12 0.07 12.18
C LYS A 191 -4.22 0.30 10.96
N ALA A 192 -3.89 -0.74 10.20
CA ALA A 192 -3.03 -0.64 9.02
C ALA A 192 -3.62 0.27 7.93
N ILE A 193 -4.94 0.23 7.71
CA ILE A 193 -5.62 1.11 6.73
C ILE A 193 -5.61 2.60 7.12
N GLN A 194 -5.25 2.93 8.35
CA GLN A 194 -5.10 4.31 8.80
C GLN A 194 -3.68 4.84 8.56
N CYS A 195 -2.74 3.97 8.25
CA CYS A 195 -1.37 4.32 7.92
C CYS A 195 -1.24 4.82 6.47
N HIS A 196 -0.10 5.41 6.15
CA HIS A 196 0.12 5.99 4.81
C HIS A 196 0.55 4.99 3.73
N PHE A 197 0.97 3.78 4.10
CA PHE A 197 1.41 2.76 3.15
C PHE A 197 0.22 1.99 2.53
N GLU A 198 0.44 1.48 1.32
CA GLU A 198 -0.49 0.58 0.67
C GLU A 198 -0.47 -0.79 1.34
N THR A 199 -1.66 -1.40 1.53
CA THR A 199 -1.78 -2.72 2.13
C THR A 199 -2.19 -3.76 1.09
N ILE A 200 -1.41 -4.84 0.98
CA ILE A 200 -1.69 -5.99 0.12
C ILE A 200 -1.82 -7.22 1.02
N ILE A 201 -2.82 -8.08 0.79
CA ILE A 201 -2.97 -9.34 1.52
C ILE A 201 -2.89 -10.52 0.54
N LEU A 202 -1.98 -11.45 0.80
CA LEU A 202 -1.97 -12.74 0.11
C LEU A 202 -2.82 -13.74 0.89
N THR A 203 -3.84 -14.30 0.25
CA THR A 203 -4.83 -15.16 0.92
C THR A 203 -5.36 -16.27 0.01
N ASN A 204 -5.79 -17.38 0.62
CA ASN A 204 -6.61 -18.38 -0.06
C ASN A 204 -8.08 -17.95 -0.15
N ALA A 205 -8.46 -16.83 0.44
CA ALA A 205 -9.76 -16.17 0.46
C ALA A 205 -10.90 -16.96 1.17
N LEU A 206 -10.71 -18.22 1.59
CA LEU A 206 -11.79 -19.07 2.10
C LEU A 206 -12.35 -18.63 3.46
N LEU A 207 -11.68 -17.71 4.14
CA LEU A 207 -12.10 -17.14 5.43
C LEU A 207 -12.64 -15.71 5.30
N LEU A 208 -12.81 -15.21 4.07
CA LEU A 208 -13.48 -13.92 3.86
C LEU A 208 -14.98 -14.03 4.18
N ASN A 209 -15.45 -13.06 4.94
CA ASN A 209 -16.86 -12.86 5.26
C ASN A 209 -17.26 -11.42 4.90
N LYS A 210 -18.55 -11.09 5.02
CA LYS A 210 -19.07 -9.76 4.65
C LYS A 210 -18.34 -8.63 5.38
N GLN A 211 -18.10 -8.77 6.68
CA GLN A 211 -17.40 -7.73 7.48
C GLN A 211 -15.98 -7.46 6.95
N ARG A 212 -15.23 -8.51 6.62
CA ARG A 212 -13.88 -8.42 6.07
C ARG A 212 -13.87 -7.81 4.66
N ILE A 213 -14.84 -8.21 3.84
CA ILE A 213 -15.04 -7.65 2.49
C ILE A 213 -15.32 -6.14 2.57
N ASP A 214 -16.18 -5.71 3.50
CA ASP A 214 -16.45 -4.28 3.72
C ASP A 214 -15.22 -3.51 4.21
N MET A 215 -14.41 -4.11 5.07
CA MET A 215 -13.15 -3.53 5.54
C MET A 215 -12.14 -3.40 4.40
N ILE A 216 -11.97 -4.43 3.58
CA ILE A 216 -11.10 -4.46 2.41
C ILE A 216 -11.49 -3.34 1.44
N LYS A 217 -12.79 -3.22 1.14
CA LYS A 217 -13.32 -2.19 0.26
C LYS A 217 -13.06 -0.78 0.80
N LYS A 218 -13.40 -0.53 2.07
CA LYS A 218 -13.19 0.77 2.72
C LYS A 218 -11.73 1.16 2.86
N GLY A 219 -10.86 0.18 3.11
CA GLY A 219 -9.42 0.39 3.27
C GLY A 219 -8.65 0.39 1.96
N HIS A 220 -9.32 0.17 0.82
CA HIS A 220 -8.66 0.01 -0.49
C HIS A 220 -7.53 -1.04 -0.46
N ILE A 221 -7.73 -2.12 0.32
CA ILE A 221 -6.77 -3.21 0.45
C ILE A 221 -6.76 -4.02 -0.84
N GLN A 222 -5.57 -4.26 -1.38
CA GLN A 222 -5.41 -5.15 -2.53
C GLN A 222 -5.32 -6.61 -2.08
N LEU A 223 -5.93 -7.49 -2.86
CA LEU A 223 -5.88 -8.93 -2.61
C LEU A 223 -5.05 -9.64 -3.67
N GLY A 224 -4.11 -10.48 -3.22
CA GLY A 224 -3.51 -11.51 -4.05
C GLY A 224 -4.13 -12.86 -3.69
N ILE A 225 -4.97 -13.39 -4.58
CA ILE A 225 -5.78 -14.58 -4.30
C ILE A 225 -5.19 -15.79 -5.00
N SER A 226 -5.07 -16.85 -4.26
CA SER A 226 -4.46 -18.08 -4.73
C SER A 226 -5.44 -18.95 -5.53
N LEU A 227 -5.19 -19.19 -6.82
CA LEU A 227 -5.96 -20.05 -7.70
C LEU A 227 -5.02 -20.94 -8.52
N ASP A 228 -4.97 -22.25 -8.24
CA ASP A 228 -4.03 -23.19 -8.87
C ASP A 228 -4.69 -24.14 -9.87
N GLY A 229 -5.90 -23.87 -10.31
CA GLY A 229 -6.58 -24.66 -11.33
C GLY A 229 -8.01 -24.20 -11.56
N MET A 230 -8.52 -24.42 -12.76
CA MET A 230 -9.87 -24.04 -13.20
C MET A 230 -10.91 -25.15 -12.99
N THR A 231 -10.50 -26.27 -12.40
CA THR A 231 -11.40 -27.35 -12.01
C THR A 231 -11.15 -27.77 -10.56
N SER A 232 -12.19 -28.32 -9.92
CA SER A 232 -12.07 -28.89 -8.56
C SER A 232 -11.01 -29.99 -8.51
N ASP A 233 -10.92 -30.85 -9.53
CA ASP A 233 -9.92 -31.91 -9.59
C ASP A 233 -8.48 -31.37 -9.54
N THR A 234 -8.22 -30.26 -10.17
CA THR A 234 -6.88 -29.68 -10.20
C THR A 234 -6.61 -28.84 -8.96
N HIS A 235 -7.50 -27.89 -8.66
CA HIS A 235 -7.32 -26.98 -7.53
C HIS A 235 -7.32 -27.72 -6.18
N ASP A 236 -8.32 -28.57 -5.97
CA ASP A 236 -8.48 -29.32 -4.71
C ASP A 236 -7.38 -30.36 -4.51
N PHE A 237 -6.85 -30.96 -5.60
CA PHE A 237 -5.69 -31.84 -5.50
C PHE A 237 -4.49 -31.13 -4.85
N ILE A 238 -4.32 -29.85 -5.13
CA ILE A 238 -3.20 -29.04 -4.62
C ILE A 238 -3.53 -28.47 -3.23
N ARG A 239 -4.73 -27.90 -3.07
CA ARG A 239 -5.09 -27.08 -1.90
C ARG A 239 -6.00 -27.72 -0.89
N GLY A 240 -6.67 -28.81 -1.25
CA GLY A 240 -7.56 -29.55 -0.38
C GLY A 240 -9.01 -29.56 -0.88
N LYS A 241 -9.71 -30.63 -0.54
CA LYS A 241 -11.07 -30.94 -1.02
C LYS A 241 -12.06 -29.80 -0.69
N GLY A 242 -12.81 -29.33 -1.69
CA GLY A 242 -13.85 -28.32 -1.58
C GLY A 242 -13.33 -26.88 -1.53
N ALA A 243 -12.03 -26.68 -1.72
CA ALA A 243 -11.43 -25.33 -1.77
C ALA A 243 -11.87 -24.59 -3.04
N PHE A 244 -11.93 -25.26 -4.19
CA PHE A 244 -12.30 -24.67 -5.48
C PHE A 244 -13.68 -24.02 -5.45
N ASP A 245 -14.71 -24.80 -5.09
CA ASP A 245 -16.10 -24.29 -5.10
C ASP A 245 -16.33 -23.13 -4.14
N LYS A 246 -15.65 -23.16 -2.98
CA LYS A 246 -15.70 -22.04 -2.03
C LYS A 246 -15.01 -20.80 -2.61
N LEU A 247 -13.83 -20.97 -3.20
CA LEU A 247 -13.07 -19.88 -3.80
C LEU A 247 -13.85 -19.21 -4.93
N ILE A 248 -14.38 -19.98 -5.89
CA ILE A 248 -15.15 -19.41 -7.02
C ILE A 248 -16.36 -18.59 -6.54
N ARG A 249 -17.03 -19.04 -5.48
CA ARG A 249 -18.12 -18.25 -4.86
C ARG A 249 -17.62 -16.92 -4.29
N ILE A 250 -16.47 -16.93 -3.62
CA ILE A 250 -15.89 -15.70 -3.06
C ILE A 250 -15.44 -14.76 -4.18
N LEU A 251 -14.78 -15.27 -5.23
CA LEU A 251 -14.35 -14.44 -6.37
C LEU A 251 -15.53 -13.74 -7.03
N LYS A 252 -16.67 -14.43 -7.21
CA LYS A 252 -17.92 -13.82 -7.71
C LYS A 252 -18.42 -12.69 -6.80
N ILE A 253 -18.37 -12.89 -5.48
CA ILE A 253 -18.78 -11.85 -4.52
C ILE A 253 -17.85 -10.65 -4.62
N LEU A 254 -16.53 -10.84 -4.68
CA LEU A 254 -15.55 -9.76 -4.79
C LEU A 254 -15.75 -8.94 -6.08
N SER A 255 -16.02 -9.62 -7.20
CA SER A 255 -16.33 -8.97 -8.48
C SER A 255 -17.64 -8.16 -8.42
N LEU A 256 -18.70 -8.69 -7.80
CA LEU A 256 -19.96 -7.97 -7.61
C LEU A 256 -19.82 -6.74 -6.68
N GLU A 257 -18.91 -6.79 -5.74
CA GLU A 257 -18.60 -5.67 -4.83
C GLU A 257 -17.57 -4.67 -5.41
N ASP A 258 -17.14 -4.85 -6.66
CA ASP A 258 -16.11 -4.05 -7.34
C ASP A 258 -14.78 -3.99 -6.56
N ILE A 259 -14.38 -5.11 -5.95
CA ILE A 259 -13.10 -5.24 -5.26
C ILE A 259 -12.06 -5.79 -6.23
N LYS A 260 -11.00 -5.01 -6.45
CA LYS A 260 -9.87 -5.43 -7.29
C LYS A 260 -9.02 -6.47 -6.57
N PHE A 261 -8.68 -7.54 -7.29
CA PHE A 261 -7.77 -8.57 -6.82
C PHE A 261 -6.87 -9.05 -7.96
N SER A 262 -5.75 -9.62 -7.61
CA SER A 262 -4.87 -10.35 -8.54
C SER A 262 -4.94 -11.84 -8.24
N ILE A 263 -4.78 -12.66 -9.27
CA ILE A 263 -4.64 -14.11 -9.13
C ILE A 263 -3.16 -14.47 -8.99
N THR A 264 -2.87 -15.32 -8.02
CA THR A 264 -1.55 -15.94 -7.84
C THR A 264 -1.68 -17.43 -8.07
N CYS A 265 -0.94 -17.96 -9.07
CA CYS A 265 -0.91 -19.37 -9.40
C CYS A 265 0.50 -19.93 -9.26
N THR A 266 0.64 -21.05 -8.53
CA THR A 266 1.90 -21.80 -8.49
C THR A 266 1.88 -22.87 -9.57
N ILE A 267 2.60 -22.62 -10.68
CA ILE A 267 2.62 -23.53 -11.83
C ILE A 267 3.33 -24.84 -11.48
N ASN A 268 2.68 -25.94 -11.82
CA ASN A 268 3.18 -27.30 -11.62
C ASN A 268 2.62 -28.25 -12.70
N LYS A 269 3.11 -29.50 -12.72
CA LYS A 269 2.69 -30.49 -13.74
C LYS A 269 1.18 -30.76 -13.78
N LYS A 270 0.46 -30.56 -12.66
CA LYS A 270 -0.96 -30.87 -12.57
C LYS A 270 -1.83 -29.77 -13.19
N ASN A 271 -1.38 -28.52 -13.15
CA ASN A 271 -2.15 -27.35 -13.63
C ASN A 271 -1.60 -26.72 -14.91
N LEU A 272 -0.48 -27.19 -15.44
CA LEU A 272 0.16 -26.59 -16.62
C LEU A 272 -0.80 -26.46 -17.81
N CYS A 273 -1.68 -27.44 -18.03
CA CYS A 273 -2.64 -27.40 -19.14
C CYS A 273 -3.84 -26.44 -18.92
N GLN A 274 -3.96 -25.84 -17.75
CA GLN A 274 -5.05 -24.91 -17.41
C GLN A 274 -4.56 -23.45 -17.25
N ILE A 275 -3.31 -23.14 -17.61
CA ILE A 275 -2.76 -21.81 -17.40
C ILE A 275 -3.49 -20.77 -18.25
N ASP A 276 -3.77 -21.07 -19.51
CA ASP A 276 -4.49 -20.17 -20.41
C ASP A 276 -5.90 -19.88 -19.86
N GLU A 277 -6.61 -20.90 -19.36
CA GLU A 277 -7.92 -20.73 -18.72
C GLU A 277 -7.88 -19.85 -17.47
N ILE A 278 -6.80 -19.97 -16.66
CA ILE A 278 -6.59 -19.13 -15.47
C ILE A 278 -6.35 -17.68 -15.89
N ILE A 279 -5.57 -17.45 -16.94
CA ILE A 279 -5.30 -16.10 -17.49
C ILE A 279 -6.60 -15.49 -18.00
N ASP A 280 -7.34 -16.20 -18.84
CA ASP A 280 -8.62 -15.73 -19.40
C ASP A 280 -9.64 -15.39 -18.30
N TYR A 281 -9.67 -16.20 -17.24
CA TYR A 281 -10.54 -15.94 -16.08
C TYR A 281 -10.16 -14.70 -15.28
N SER A 282 -8.88 -14.29 -15.31
CA SER A 282 -8.35 -13.17 -14.54
C SER A 282 -8.45 -11.82 -15.24
N LEU A 283 -8.75 -11.81 -16.54
CA LEU A 283 -8.93 -10.61 -17.39
C LEU A 283 -10.37 -10.10 -17.34
#